data_3a2868d1c2872df1225032bf6c83d322
#
_entry.id   3a2868d1c2872df1225032bf6c83d322
#
_cell.length_a   1.000
_cell.length_b   1.000
_cell.length_c   1.000
_cell.angle_alpha   90.00
_cell.angle_beta   90.00
_cell.angle_gamma   90.00
#
_symmetry.space_group_name_H-M   'P 1'
#
loop_
_entity.id
_entity.type
_entity.pdbx_description
1 polymer ?
#
loop_
_entity_poly.entity_id
_entity_poly.type
_entity_poly.pdbx_seq_one_letter_code
_entity_poly.pdbx_strand_id
1 'polypeptide(L)'
;MNLSVENVSFHYKTNQVLKNVSLCGTSGEVIGILGPNGTGKTTLFKCIGRILDKYSGEIRIDGKSILDLSKKELAKTIAFVPQDTSVSFAIDVYHAILLGRTPYVRLGATERDLEIAQQAAMMMGLEKLAFQNIAEISGGERQRVFIARAIAQEPKIMILDEPTSALDLKYQISTMKMVRKIAEEKNILVIIAMHDLNLASRFTDRILLMKNGVIVSDGTPGEVLNEKTIQDVYDVDIGVQYMGEIPHIYIK
;
A
#
# COMPACT_ATOMS: atom_id res chain seq x y z
N MET A 1 -6.47 -5.07 15.37
CA MET A 1 -6.26 -3.62 15.15
C MET A 1 -7.29 -3.13 14.14
N ASN A 2 -7.83 -1.93 14.37
CA ASN A 2 -8.84 -1.33 13.50
C ASN A 2 -8.37 0.05 13.05
N LEU A 3 -8.40 0.30 11.75
CA LEU A 3 -8.27 1.64 11.16
C LEU A 3 -9.67 2.17 10.88
N SER A 4 -9.95 3.42 11.25
CA SER A 4 -11.13 4.18 10.85
C SER A 4 -10.70 5.48 10.21
N VAL A 5 -11.27 5.78 9.06
CA VAL A 5 -11.13 7.05 8.32
C VAL A 5 -12.54 7.59 8.15
N GLU A 6 -12.83 8.78 8.68
CA GLU A 6 -14.17 9.33 8.75
C GLU A 6 -14.24 10.72 8.13
N ASN A 7 -15.00 10.85 7.04
CA ASN A 7 -15.29 12.11 6.34
C ASN A 7 -14.03 12.93 6.00
N VAL A 8 -12.94 12.25 5.62
CA VAL A 8 -11.68 12.91 5.31
C VAL A 8 -11.80 13.68 4.01
N SER A 9 -11.52 14.99 4.08
CA SER A 9 -11.43 15.88 2.93
C SER A 9 -10.09 16.59 2.90
N PHE A 10 -9.54 16.78 1.70
CA PHE A 10 -8.23 17.41 1.53
C PHE A 10 -8.17 18.29 0.29
N HIS A 11 -7.47 19.43 0.42
CA HIS A 11 -7.27 20.40 -0.65
C HIS A 11 -5.78 20.66 -0.87
N TYR A 12 -5.33 20.66 -2.14
CA TYR A 12 -4.08 21.30 -2.52
C TYR A 12 -4.40 22.73 -2.98
N LYS A 13 -4.07 23.73 -2.18
CA LYS A 13 -4.47 25.13 -2.40
C LYS A 13 -6.01 25.23 -2.57
N THR A 14 -6.50 25.56 -3.74
CA THR A 14 -7.93 25.67 -4.07
C THR A 14 -8.53 24.38 -4.66
N ASN A 15 -7.70 23.39 -5.01
CA ASN A 15 -8.18 22.15 -5.63
C ASN A 15 -8.53 21.11 -4.56
N GLN A 16 -9.81 20.78 -4.43
CA GLN A 16 -10.28 19.71 -3.54
C GLN A 16 -10.05 18.35 -4.17
N VAL A 17 -9.15 17.56 -3.57
CA VAL A 17 -8.75 16.22 -4.07
C VAL A 17 -9.49 15.11 -3.34
N LEU A 18 -9.74 15.23 -2.04
CA LEU A 18 -10.57 14.28 -1.29
C LEU A 18 -11.83 14.98 -0.79
N LYS A 19 -12.98 14.28 -0.88
CA LYS A 19 -14.32 14.81 -0.58
C LYS A 19 -15.05 13.82 0.32
N ASN A 20 -15.01 14.03 1.64
CA ASN A 20 -15.71 13.22 2.64
C ASN A 20 -15.46 11.70 2.48
N VAL A 21 -14.19 11.32 2.30
CA VAL A 21 -13.79 9.92 2.14
C VAL A 21 -13.87 9.23 3.49
N SER A 22 -14.59 8.11 3.53
CA SER A 22 -14.68 7.25 4.73
C SER A 22 -14.39 5.81 4.37
N LEU A 23 -13.60 5.14 5.19
CA LEU A 23 -13.30 3.72 5.09
C LEU A 23 -12.91 3.16 6.46
N CYS A 24 -13.03 1.85 6.62
CA CYS A 24 -12.47 1.12 7.76
C CYS A 24 -11.66 -0.06 7.25
N GLY A 25 -10.76 -0.57 8.08
CA GLY A 25 -9.97 -1.78 7.79
C GLY A 25 -9.54 -2.48 9.07
N THR A 26 -9.36 -3.79 9.00
CA THR A 26 -8.99 -4.63 10.13
C THR A 26 -7.70 -5.40 9.87
N SER A 27 -7.03 -5.83 10.94
CA SER A 27 -5.83 -6.68 10.82
C SER A 27 -6.11 -7.96 10.03
N GLY A 28 -5.15 -8.37 9.20
CA GLY A 28 -5.24 -9.54 8.35
C GLY A 28 -5.93 -9.28 7.00
N GLU A 29 -6.56 -8.11 6.83
CA GLU A 29 -7.27 -7.73 5.61
C GLU A 29 -6.32 -7.08 4.59
N VAL A 30 -6.53 -7.38 3.30
CA VAL A 30 -5.90 -6.70 2.16
C VAL A 30 -6.97 -5.90 1.42
N ILE A 31 -6.92 -4.58 1.54
CA ILE A 31 -7.86 -3.66 0.88
C ILE A 31 -7.21 -3.07 -0.37
N GLY A 32 -7.83 -3.32 -1.53
CA GLY A 32 -7.46 -2.70 -2.80
C GLY A 32 -8.16 -1.35 -2.99
N ILE A 33 -7.40 -0.29 -3.30
CA ILE A 33 -7.97 1.00 -3.71
C ILE A 33 -7.74 1.16 -5.21
N LEU A 34 -8.83 1.15 -5.96
CA LEU A 34 -8.86 1.25 -7.42
C LEU A 34 -9.45 2.59 -7.87
N GLY A 35 -9.20 2.96 -9.10
CA GLY A 35 -9.73 4.16 -9.75
C GLY A 35 -8.70 4.78 -10.70
N PRO A 36 -9.15 5.61 -11.65
CA PRO A 36 -8.30 6.32 -12.59
C PRO A 36 -7.22 7.17 -11.92
N ASN A 37 -6.23 7.61 -12.69
CA ASN A 37 -5.21 8.54 -12.21
C ASN A 37 -5.86 9.87 -11.78
N GLY A 38 -5.34 10.46 -10.70
CA GLY A 38 -5.84 11.73 -10.17
C GLY A 38 -7.11 11.64 -9.31
N THR A 39 -7.63 10.46 -9.02
CA THR A 39 -8.82 10.29 -8.15
C THR A 39 -8.54 10.51 -6.66
N GLY A 40 -7.27 10.68 -6.26
CA GLY A 40 -6.91 10.99 -4.88
C GLY A 40 -6.34 9.83 -4.07
N LYS A 41 -6.08 8.64 -4.66
CA LYS A 41 -5.53 7.45 -3.96
C LYS A 41 -4.27 7.77 -3.15
N THR A 42 -3.23 8.30 -3.81
CA THR A 42 -1.97 8.71 -3.16
C THR A 42 -2.19 9.79 -2.09
N THR A 43 -3.12 10.72 -2.31
CA THR A 43 -3.44 11.76 -1.33
C THR A 43 -4.08 11.17 -0.08
N LEU A 44 -5.01 10.22 -0.24
CA LEU A 44 -5.62 9.47 0.86
C LEU A 44 -4.55 8.71 1.66
N PHE A 45 -3.65 8.02 0.98
CA PHE A 45 -2.54 7.31 1.61
C PHE A 45 -1.61 8.23 2.42
N LYS A 46 -1.30 9.41 1.86
CA LYS A 46 -0.50 10.42 2.55
C LYS A 46 -1.23 11.02 3.78
N CYS A 47 -2.56 11.12 3.75
CA CYS A 47 -3.35 11.51 4.92
C CYS A 47 -3.31 10.41 5.99
N ILE A 48 -3.56 9.13 5.63
CA ILE A 48 -3.52 8.00 6.56
C ILE A 48 -2.11 7.86 7.17
N GLY A 49 -1.05 8.00 6.35
CA GLY A 49 0.35 8.00 6.81
C GLY A 49 0.78 9.26 7.55
N ARG A 50 -0.11 10.25 7.74
CA ARG A 50 0.19 11.56 8.33
C ARG A 50 1.39 12.27 7.70
N ILE A 51 1.60 12.06 6.40
CA ILE A 51 2.51 12.85 5.57
C ILE A 51 1.85 14.17 5.21
N LEU A 52 0.51 14.14 5.03
CA LEU A 52 -0.37 15.30 4.93
C LEU A 52 -1.25 15.33 6.17
N ASP A 53 -1.09 16.34 7.02
CA ASP A 53 -1.77 16.47 8.31
C ASP A 53 -2.86 17.56 8.34
N LYS A 54 -2.98 18.37 7.27
CA LYS A 54 -3.97 19.44 7.15
C LYS A 54 -5.22 18.98 6.37
N TYR A 55 -5.87 17.94 6.85
CA TYR A 55 -7.15 17.45 6.32
C TYR A 55 -8.29 17.75 7.30
N SER A 56 -9.54 17.78 6.83
CA SER A 56 -10.74 17.73 7.68
C SER A 56 -11.22 16.29 7.81
N GLY A 57 -12.04 16.02 8.82
CA GLY A 57 -12.47 14.67 9.18
C GLY A 57 -11.51 14.04 10.19
N GLU A 58 -11.58 12.74 10.37
CA GLU A 58 -10.83 12.05 11.42
C GLU A 58 -10.23 10.73 10.92
N ILE A 59 -9.02 10.41 11.40
CA ILE A 59 -8.34 9.13 11.14
C ILE A 59 -7.92 8.57 12.50
N ARG A 60 -8.39 7.36 12.82
CA ARG A 60 -8.14 6.68 14.10
C ARG A 60 -7.55 5.30 13.88
N ILE A 61 -6.70 4.89 14.81
CA ILE A 61 -6.17 3.52 14.93
C ILE A 61 -6.51 3.02 16.33
N ASP A 62 -7.26 1.92 16.42
CA ASP A 62 -7.77 1.38 17.68
C ASP A 62 -8.49 2.44 18.55
N GLY A 63 -9.28 3.31 17.90
CA GLY A 63 -10.03 4.40 18.54
C GLY A 63 -9.21 5.65 18.89
N LYS A 64 -7.86 5.63 18.74
CA LYS A 64 -7.00 6.78 19.02
C LYS A 64 -6.72 7.56 17.74
N SER A 65 -6.86 8.89 17.78
CA SER A 65 -6.53 9.76 16.65
C SER A 65 -5.06 9.62 16.27
N ILE A 66 -4.77 9.53 14.95
CA ILE A 66 -3.37 9.49 14.49
C ILE A 66 -2.63 10.81 14.77
N LEU A 67 -3.36 11.91 14.97
CA LEU A 67 -2.78 13.22 15.31
C LEU A 67 -2.22 13.25 16.74
N ASP A 68 -2.75 12.40 17.64
CA ASP A 68 -2.29 12.28 19.03
C ASP A 68 -1.10 11.33 19.19
N LEU A 69 -0.76 10.57 18.15
CA LEU A 69 0.41 9.70 18.17
C LEU A 69 1.69 10.51 17.97
N SER A 70 2.73 10.21 18.73
CA SER A 70 4.08 10.73 18.44
C SER A 70 4.54 10.21 17.07
N LYS A 71 5.46 10.95 16.41
CA LYS A 71 6.03 10.50 15.12
C LYS A 71 6.64 9.09 15.22
N LYS A 72 7.25 8.77 16.36
CA LYS A 72 7.85 7.45 16.61
C LYS A 72 6.81 6.35 16.76
N GLU A 73 5.71 6.58 17.46
CA GLU A 73 4.59 5.63 17.58
C GLU A 73 3.94 5.39 16.22
N LEU A 74 3.68 6.46 15.46
CA LEU A 74 3.12 6.35 14.13
C LEU A 74 4.05 5.55 13.20
N ALA A 75 5.36 5.84 13.22
CA ALA A 75 6.35 5.12 12.42
C ALA A 75 6.53 3.64 12.84
N LYS A 76 6.13 3.23 14.05
CA LYS A 76 6.04 1.82 14.46
C LYS A 76 4.71 1.17 14.06
N THR A 77 3.72 1.97 13.70
CA THR A 77 2.36 1.49 13.43
C THR A 77 2.09 1.42 11.94
N ILE A 78 2.54 2.42 11.16
CA ILE A 78 2.27 2.54 9.72
C ILE A 78 3.58 2.51 8.96
N ALA A 79 3.70 1.59 7.98
CA ALA A 79 4.71 1.65 6.94
C ALA A 79 4.09 2.16 5.63
N PHE A 80 4.80 3.02 4.92
CA PHE A 80 4.36 3.57 3.63
C PHE A 80 5.41 3.29 2.56
N VAL A 81 4.97 2.66 1.47
CA VAL A 81 5.77 2.44 0.26
C VAL A 81 5.21 3.34 -0.83
N PRO A 82 5.94 4.37 -1.25
CA PRO A 82 5.49 5.28 -2.30
C PRO A 82 5.61 4.64 -3.69
N GLN A 83 4.88 5.20 -4.65
CA GLN A 83 4.95 4.82 -6.06
C GLN A 83 6.34 5.11 -6.65
N ASP A 84 6.86 6.33 -6.40
CA ASP A 84 8.21 6.70 -6.82
C ASP A 84 9.23 6.22 -5.78
N THR A 85 10.09 5.30 -6.21
CA THR A 85 11.18 4.72 -5.43
C THR A 85 12.55 5.22 -5.90
N SER A 86 12.62 6.35 -6.60
CA SER A 86 13.89 6.96 -7.00
C SER A 86 14.75 7.31 -5.77
N VAL A 87 16.05 7.06 -5.88
CA VAL A 87 17.02 7.30 -4.82
C VAL A 87 18.17 8.13 -5.38
N SER A 88 18.48 9.23 -4.71
CA SER A 88 19.52 10.18 -5.14
C SER A 88 20.84 10.07 -4.34
N PHE A 89 20.94 9.11 -3.43
CA PHE A 89 22.16 8.91 -2.60
C PHE A 89 22.65 7.47 -2.69
N ALA A 90 23.99 7.30 -2.54
CA ALA A 90 24.61 5.99 -2.58
C ALA A 90 24.41 5.25 -1.25
N ILE A 91 23.61 4.20 -1.27
CA ILE A 91 23.41 3.26 -0.16
C ILE A 91 23.23 1.86 -0.75
N ASP A 92 23.75 0.83 -0.12
CA ASP A 92 23.48 -0.53 -0.54
C ASP A 92 22.08 -1.02 -0.13
N VAL A 93 21.63 -2.09 -0.79
CA VAL A 93 20.31 -2.68 -0.60
C VAL A 93 20.07 -3.08 0.86
N TYR A 94 21.06 -3.70 1.51
CA TYR A 94 20.91 -4.16 2.89
C TYR A 94 20.72 -3.01 3.86
N HIS A 95 21.52 -1.96 3.76
CA HIS A 95 21.37 -0.77 4.59
C HIS A 95 20.08 -0.01 4.29
N ALA A 96 19.63 0.02 3.02
CA ALA A 96 18.34 0.60 2.66
C ALA A 96 17.16 -0.13 3.35
N ILE A 97 17.23 -1.47 3.45
CA ILE A 97 16.23 -2.26 4.19
C ILE A 97 16.34 -2.01 5.69
N LEU A 98 17.58 -1.96 6.24
CA LEU A 98 17.82 -1.69 7.64
C LEU A 98 17.27 -0.34 8.12
N LEU A 99 17.16 0.66 7.22
CA LEU A 99 16.47 1.92 7.54
C LEU A 99 15.01 1.73 8.00
N GLY A 100 14.37 0.60 7.66
CA GLY A 100 13.07 0.22 8.21
C GLY A 100 13.07 0.09 9.75
N ARG A 101 14.23 -0.19 10.35
CA ARG A 101 14.39 -0.30 11.81
C ARG A 101 14.55 1.03 12.53
N THR A 102 14.68 2.15 11.80
CA THR A 102 14.88 3.50 12.38
C THR A 102 13.94 3.82 13.56
N PRO A 103 12.63 3.46 13.56
CA PRO A 103 11.75 3.74 14.70
C PRO A 103 12.14 3.01 16.00
N TYR A 104 12.96 1.97 15.93
CA TYR A 104 13.37 1.15 17.07
C TYR A 104 14.77 1.51 17.57
N VAL A 105 15.63 1.98 16.67
CA VAL A 105 17.03 2.30 16.97
C VAL A 105 17.14 3.51 17.92
N ARG A 106 18.07 3.43 18.91
CA ARG A 106 18.42 4.54 19.82
C ARG A 106 19.89 4.98 19.63
N LEU A 107 20.83 4.07 19.78
CA LEU A 107 22.28 4.34 19.75
C LEU A 107 23.03 3.49 18.68
N GLY A 108 22.30 2.91 17.74
CA GLY A 108 22.79 2.02 16.71
C GLY A 108 21.86 0.82 16.52
N ALA A 109 21.97 0.13 15.38
CA ALA A 109 21.21 -1.08 15.11
C ALA A 109 21.70 -2.21 16.02
N THR A 110 20.77 -2.97 16.59
CA THR A 110 21.06 -4.16 17.39
C THR A 110 21.19 -5.40 16.48
N GLU A 111 21.74 -6.52 17.00
CA GLU A 111 21.76 -7.80 16.27
C GLU A 111 20.37 -8.19 15.79
N ARG A 112 19.34 -8.02 16.63
CA ARG A 112 17.94 -8.26 16.24
C ARG A 112 17.49 -7.41 15.06
N ASP A 113 17.90 -6.14 14.99
CA ASP A 113 17.55 -5.27 13.86
C ASP A 113 18.20 -5.74 12.56
N LEU A 114 19.44 -6.24 12.66
CA LEU A 114 20.17 -6.81 11.53
C LEU A 114 19.50 -8.10 11.04
N GLU A 115 19.11 -9.01 11.95
CA GLU A 115 18.38 -10.23 11.63
C GLU A 115 17.04 -9.96 10.95
N ILE A 116 16.25 -8.98 11.45
CA ILE A 116 14.97 -8.60 10.86
C ILE A 116 15.16 -8.04 9.44
N ALA A 117 16.18 -7.19 9.24
CA ALA A 117 16.50 -6.68 7.91
C ALA A 117 16.92 -7.78 6.95
N GLN A 118 17.72 -8.74 7.40
CA GLN A 118 18.12 -9.90 6.62
C GLN A 118 16.92 -10.77 6.24
N GLN A 119 16.04 -11.08 7.19
CA GLN A 119 14.83 -11.85 6.92
C GLN A 119 13.93 -11.14 5.89
N ALA A 120 13.76 -9.83 6.01
CA ALA A 120 12.99 -9.04 5.05
C ALA A 120 13.62 -9.08 3.64
N ALA A 121 14.95 -9.00 3.55
CA ALA A 121 15.69 -9.17 2.29
C ALA A 121 15.45 -10.54 1.65
N MET A 122 15.56 -11.62 2.45
CA MET A 122 15.30 -12.98 2.01
C MET A 122 13.86 -13.19 1.53
N MET A 123 12.88 -12.66 2.26
CA MET A 123 11.46 -12.74 1.86
C MET A 123 11.21 -12.13 0.48
N MET A 124 11.96 -11.11 0.10
CA MET A 124 11.85 -10.42 -1.19
C MET A 124 12.84 -10.91 -2.26
N GLY A 125 13.64 -11.94 -1.96
CA GLY A 125 14.63 -12.53 -2.88
C GLY A 125 15.73 -11.54 -3.26
N LEU A 126 16.24 -10.77 -2.28
CA LEU A 126 17.22 -9.71 -2.47
C LEU A 126 18.63 -10.06 -1.97
N GLU A 127 18.87 -11.32 -1.53
CA GLU A 127 20.13 -11.72 -0.89
C GLU A 127 21.34 -11.48 -1.79
N LYS A 128 21.20 -11.76 -3.09
CA LYS A 128 22.27 -11.56 -4.07
C LYS A 128 22.59 -10.10 -4.37
N LEU A 129 21.68 -9.21 -4.02
CA LEU A 129 21.79 -7.77 -4.25
C LEU A 129 22.18 -7.00 -2.99
N ALA A 130 22.33 -7.67 -1.84
CA ALA A 130 22.47 -7.05 -0.53
C ALA A 130 23.52 -5.93 -0.46
N PHE A 131 24.66 -6.13 -1.14
CA PHE A 131 25.79 -5.18 -1.14
C PHE A 131 25.87 -4.32 -2.40
N GLN A 132 24.90 -4.42 -3.31
CA GLN A 132 24.83 -3.56 -4.49
C GLN A 132 24.22 -2.20 -4.13
N ASN A 133 24.66 -1.15 -4.82
CA ASN A 133 24.07 0.16 -4.66
C ASN A 133 22.63 0.16 -5.16
N ILE A 134 21.69 0.65 -4.33
CA ILE A 134 20.26 0.71 -4.68
C ILE A 134 19.98 1.55 -5.94
N ALA A 135 20.85 2.50 -6.28
CA ALA A 135 20.73 3.30 -7.50
C ALA A 135 21.10 2.53 -8.78
N GLU A 136 21.85 1.43 -8.66
CA GLU A 136 22.38 0.64 -9.79
C GLU A 136 21.52 -0.58 -10.13
N ILE A 137 20.58 -0.96 -9.26
CA ILE A 137 19.65 -2.06 -9.50
C ILE A 137 18.45 -1.61 -10.34
N SER A 138 17.75 -2.55 -10.96
CA SER A 138 16.55 -2.29 -11.77
C SER A 138 15.42 -1.64 -10.94
N GLY A 139 14.49 -0.94 -11.61
CA GLY A 139 13.33 -0.34 -10.96
C GLY A 139 12.48 -1.37 -10.19
N GLY A 140 12.31 -2.58 -10.75
CA GLY A 140 11.59 -3.66 -10.09
C GLY A 140 12.30 -4.22 -8.86
N GLU A 141 13.63 -4.34 -8.90
CA GLU A 141 14.43 -4.74 -7.73
C GLU A 141 14.35 -3.67 -6.65
N ARG A 142 14.47 -2.41 -7.03
CA ARG A 142 14.35 -1.27 -6.12
C ARG A 142 12.98 -1.21 -5.45
N GLN A 143 11.91 -1.48 -6.18
CA GLN A 143 10.56 -1.58 -5.61
C GLN A 143 10.48 -2.66 -4.54
N ARG A 144 11.08 -3.84 -4.78
CA ARG A 144 11.17 -4.93 -3.79
C ARG A 144 11.97 -4.53 -2.56
N VAL A 145 13.04 -3.74 -2.71
CA VAL A 145 13.82 -3.19 -1.58
C VAL A 145 12.95 -2.30 -0.69
N PHE A 146 12.12 -1.41 -1.28
CA PHE A 146 11.22 -0.55 -0.50
C PHE A 146 10.12 -1.35 0.22
N ILE A 147 9.63 -2.44 -0.38
CA ILE A 147 8.69 -3.35 0.29
C ILE A 147 9.41 -4.09 1.43
N ALA A 148 10.63 -4.60 1.21
CA ALA A 148 11.44 -5.24 2.26
C ALA A 148 11.70 -4.28 3.43
N ARG A 149 12.01 -3.02 3.16
CA ARG A 149 12.16 -1.97 4.17
C ARG A 149 10.88 -1.78 4.99
N ALA A 150 9.71 -1.78 4.33
CA ALA A 150 8.42 -1.68 5.01
C ALA A 150 8.13 -2.92 5.87
N ILE A 151 8.51 -4.13 5.41
CA ILE A 151 8.41 -5.37 6.19
C ILE A 151 9.34 -5.33 7.41
N ALA A 152 10.58 -4.86 7.24
CA ALA A 152 11.55 -4.73 8.33
C ALA A 152 11.10 -3.75 9.42
N GLN A 153 10.22 -2.79 9.10
CA GLN A 153 9.62 -1.87 10.06
C GLN A 153 8.64 -2.59 11.02
N GLU A 154 8.20 -3.83 10.75
CA GLU A 154 7.21 -4.59 11.52
C GLU A 154 5.96 -3.76 11.84
N PRO A 155 5.30 -3.17 10.82
CA PRO A 155 4.16 -2.29 11.01
C PRO A 155 2.90 -3.09 11.37
N LYS A 156 1.87 -2.40 11.87
CA LYS A 156 0.51 -2.92 11.99
C LYS A 156 -0.35 -2.63 10.76
N ILE A 157 0.00 -1.56 10.04
CA ILE A 157 -0.63 -1.15 8.78
C ILE A 157 0.47 -0.95 7.74
N MET A 158 0.32 -1.57 6.57
CA MET A 158 1.20 -1.35 5.43
C MET A 158 0.41 -0.69 4.30
N ILE A 159 0.86 0.47 3.87
CA ILE A 159 0.28 1.22 2.76
C ILE A 159 1.21 1.11 1.57
N LEU A 160 0.70 0.60 0.45
CA LEU A 160 1.46 0.36 -0.78
C LEU A 160 0.84 1.17 -1.92
N ASP A 161 1.56 2.18 -2.40
CA ASP A 161 1.09 3.03 -3.50
C ASP A 161 1.64 2.49 -4.82
N GLU A 162 0.81 1.76 -5.56
CA GLU A 162 1.12 1.13 -6.87
C GLU A 162 2.41 0.28 -6.88
N PRO A 163 2.58 -0.66 -5.94
CA PRO A 163 3.85 -1.38 -5.74
C PRO A 163 4.21 -2.34 -6.88
N THR A 164 3.32 -2.53 -7.85
CA THR A 164 3.51 -3.45 -8.98
C THR A 164 3.70 -2.74 -10.32
N SER A 165 3.60 -1.41 -10.38
CA SER A 165 3.60 -0.65 -11.64
C SER A 165 4.90 -0.76 -12.44
N ALA A 166 6.04 -0.94 -11.77
CA ALA A 166 7.37 -1.06 -12.39
C ALA A 166 7.84 -2.53 -12.54
N LEU A 167 6.97 -3.51 -12.25
CA LEU A 167 7.31 -4.95 -12.24
C LEU A 167 6.80 -5.66 -13.49
N ASP A 168 7.55 -6.65 -13.99
CA ASP A 168 7.02 -7.61 -14.94
C ASP A 168 6.00 -8.56 -14.28
N LEU A 169 5.22 -9.26 -15.09
CA LEU A 169 4.11 -10.11 -14.63
C LEU A 169 4.54 -11.14 -13.57
N LYS A 170 5.71 -11.76 -13.71
CA LYS A 170 6.24 -12.74 -12.75
C LYS A 170 6.44 -12.09 -11.38
N TYR A 171 7.06 -10.91 -11.35
CA TYR A 171 7.33 -10.21 -10.10
C TYR A 171 6.08 -9.53 -9.54
N GLN A 172 5.14 -9.07 -10.37
CA GLN A 172 3.83 -8.61 -9.92
C GLN A 172 3.12 -9.69 -9.10
N ILE A 173 2.96 -10.88 -9.68
CA ILE A 173 2.29 -12.02 -9.04
C ILE A 173 3.03 -12.44 -7.75
N SER A 174 4.37 -12.54 -7.79
CA SER A 174 5.15 -12.95 -6.62
C SER A 174 5.06 -11.92 -5.49
N THR A 175 5.08 -10.63 -5.82
CA THR A 175 4.92 -9.54 -4.84
C THR A 175 3.53 -9.58 -4.20
N MET A 176 2.47 -9.73 -4.99
CA MET A 176 1.11 -9.81 -4.46
C MET A 176 0.89 -11.05 -3.57
N LYS A 177 1.44 -12.21 -3.95
CA LYS A 177 1.44 -13.41 -3.11
C LYS A 177 2.16 -13.15 -1.77
N MET A 178 3.30 -12.47 -1.81
CA MET A 178 4.05 -12.13 -0.60
C MET A 178 3.28 -11.15 0.29
N VAL A 179 2.70 -10.10 -0.30
CA VAL A 179 1.85 -9.13 0.43
C VAL A 179 0.70 -9.83 1.14
N ARG A 180 0.01 -10.73 0.43
CA ARG A 180 -1.08 -11.53 0.99
C ARG A 180 -0.62 -12.40 2.16
N LYS A 181 0.48 -13.15 1.96
CA LYS A 181 1.09 -14.00 3.00
C LYS A 181 1.46 -13.19 4.24
N ILE A 182 2.06 -12.00 4.06
CA ILE A 182 2.45 -11.13 5.19
C ILE A 182 1.20 -10.62 5.94
N ALA A 183 0.15 -10.21 5.22
CA ALA A 183 -1.10 -9.76 5.83
C ALA A 183 -1.67 -10.85 6.75
N GLU A 184 -1.72 -12.09 6.27
CA GLU A 184 -2.24 -13.25 7.01
C GLU A 184 -1.32 -13.65 8.17
N GLU A 185 -0.04 -13.96 7.90
CA GLU A 185 0.90 -14.51 8.90
C GLU A 185 1.27 -13.50 9.99
N LYS A 186 1.40 -12.22 9.64
CA LYS A 186 1.74 -11.15 10.59
C LYS A 186 0.51 -10.46 11.16
N ASN A 187 -0.69 -10.83 10.69
CA ASN A 187 -1.97 -10.23 11.09
C ASN A 187 -1.95 -8.71 11.00
N ILE A 188 -1.50 -8.17 9.86
CA ILE A 188 -1.44 -6.74 9.57
C ILE A 188 -2.52 -6.34 8.57
N LEU A 189 -2.97 -5.08 8.63
CA LEU A 189 -3.80 -4.48 7.60
C LEU A 189 -2.91 -4.02 6.45
N VAL A 190 -3.25 -4.42 5.22
CA VAL A 190 -2.60 -3.89 4.01
C VAL A 190 -3.61 -3.07 3.22
N ILE A 191 -3.22 -1.84 2.85
CA ILE A 191 -3.99 -0.98 1.95
C ILE A 191 -3.12 -0.73 0.72
N ILE A 192 -3.62 -1.10 -0.45
CA ILE A 192 -2.82 -1.10 -1.68
C ILE A 192 -3.55 -0.39 -2.82
N ALA A 193 -2.93 0.63 -3.44
CA ALA A 193 -3.41 1.18 -4.70
C ALA A 193 -2.96 0.30 -5.86
N MET A 194 -3.87 0.01 -6.77
CA MET A 194 -3.62 -0.84 -7.94
C MET A 194 -4.30 -0.28 -9.18
N HIS A 195 -3.75 -0.60 -10.36
CA HIS A 195 -4.37 -0.31 -11.65
C HIS A 195 -4.93 -1.57 -12.32
N ASP A 196 -4.31 -2.72 -12.05
CA ASP A 196 -4.75 -3.99 -12.63
C ASP A 196 -5.94 -4.54 -11.84
N LEU A 197 -7.11 -4.52 -12.48
CA LEU A 197 -8.38 -4.99 -11.90
C LEU A 197 -8.35 -6.50 -11.63
N ASN A 198 -7.68 -7.28 -12.51
CA ASN A 198 -7.59 -8.74 -12.37
C ASN A 198 -6.62 -9.15 -11.25
N LEU A 199 -5.52 -8.43 -11.05
CA LEU A 199 -4.67 -8.64 -9.88
C LEU A 199 -5.41 -8.25 -8.60
N ALA A 200 -6.13 -7.12 -8.60
CA ALA A 200 -6.92 -6.69 -7.45
C ALA A 200 -7.99 -7.73 -7.09
N SER A 201 -8.76 -8.24 -8.08
CA SER A 201 -9.80 -9.23 -7.85
C SER A 201 -9.27 -10.51 -7.19
N ARG A 202 -8.01 -10.87 -7.46
CA ARG A 202 -7.41 -12.13 -7.01
C ARG A 202 -6.71 -12.02 -5.65
N PHE A 203 -6.20 -10.84 -5.30
CA PHE A 203 -5.29 -10.69 -4.15
C PHE A 203 -5.82 -9.81 -3.04
N THR A 204 -7.00 -9.21 -3.20
CA THR A 204 -7.61 -8.38 -2.15
C THR A 204 -8.87 -9.03 -1.58
N ASP A 205 -9.16 -8.77 -0.31
CA ASP A 205 -10.40 -9.21 0.35
C ASP A 205 -11.54 -8.25 0.04
N ARG A 206 -11.18 -6.97 -0.10
CA ARG A 206 -12.12 -5.88 -0.27
C ARG A 206 -11.55 -4.85 -1.24
N ILE A 207 -12.42 -4.24 -2.03
CA ILE A 207 -12.06 -3.22 -3.00
C ILE A 207 -12.85 -1.94 -2.71
N LEU A 208 -12.13 -0.84 -2.68
CA LEU A 208 -12.66 0.51 -2.65
C LEU A 208 -12.42 1.16 -4.01
N LEU A 209 -13.48 1.54 -4.70
CA LEU A 209 -13.38 2.17 -6.01
C LEU A 209 -13.55 3.68 -5.87
N MET A 210 -12.53 4.43 -6.29
CA MET A 210 -12.49 5.89 -6.19
C MET A 210 -12.74 6.58 -7.53
N LYS A 211 -13.58 7.62 -7.52
CA LYS A 211 -13.80 8.53 -8.65
C LYS A 211 -13.93 9.97 -8.13
N ASN A 212 -13.24 10.92 -8.75
CA ASN A 212 -13.36 12.36 -8.45
C ASN A 212 -13.24 12.73 -6.95
N GLY A 213 -12.40 12.01 -6.21
CA GLY A 213 -12.13 12.29 -4.80
C GLY A 213 -13.11 11.66 -3.80
N VAL A 214 -14.04 10.81 -4.26
CA VAL A 214 -14.97 10.06 -3.39
C VAL A 214 -14.82 8.56 -3.61
N ILE A 215 -15.20 7.76 -2.62
CA ILE A 215 -15.41 6.31 -2.77
C ILE A 215 -16.82 6.13 -3.34
N VAL A 216 -16.91 5.50 -4.51
CA VAL A 216 -18.18 5.26 -5.22
C VAL A 216 -18.69 3.83 -5.05
N SER A 217 -17.82 2.89 -4.69
CA SER A 217 -18.18 1.51 -4.40
C SER A 217 -17.20 0.92 -3.39
N ASP A 218 -17.69 0.05 -2.52
CA ASP A 218 -16.96 -0.58 -1.43
C ASP A 218 -17.57 -1.97 -1.16
N GLY A 219 -16.77 -3.02 -1.24
CA GLY A 219 -17.24 -4.40 -1.06
C GLY A 219 -16.21 -5.43 -1.48
N THR A 220 -16.62 -6.68 -1.53
CA THR A 220 -15.81 -7.78 -2.07
C THR A 220 -15.50 -7.54 -3.56
N PRO A 221 -14.44 -8.16 -4.10
CA PRO A 221 -14.13 -8.04 -5.53
C PRO A 221 -15.34 -8.36 -6.44
N GLY A 222 -16.13 -9.38 -6.09
CA GLY A 222 -17.31 -9.78 -6.87
C GLY A 222 -18.45 -8.76 -6.85
N GLU A 223 -18.60 -8.01 -5.74
CA GLU A 223 -19.62 -6.96 -5.61
C GLU A 223 -19.21 -5.70 -6.36
N VAL A 224 -17.94 -5.32 -6.30
CA VAL A 224 -17.43 -4.05 -6.83
C VAL A 224 -17.08 -4.13 -8.31
N LEU A 225 -16.44 -5.23 -8.75
CA LEU A 225 -15.94 -5.39 -10.12
C LEU A 225 -17.01 -5.96 -11.06
N ASN A 226 -18.05 -5.21 -11.32
CA ASN A 226 -19.08 -5.50 -12.31
C ASN A 226 -19.03 -4.52 -13.49
N GLU A 227 -19.62 -4.89 -14.64
CA GLU A 227 -19.57 -4.11 -15.88
C GLU A 227 -20.02 -2.68 -15.67
N LYS A 228 -21.15 -2.47 -15.00
CA LYS A 228 -21.73 -1.14 -14.76
C LYS A 228 -20.79 -0.26 -13.94
N THR A 229 -20.30 -0.78 -12.82
CA THR A 229 -19.44 -0.01 -11.90
C THR A 229 -18.11 0.36 -12.57
N ILE A 230 -17.51 -0.57 -13.33
CA ILE A 230 -16.25 -0.30 -14.04
C ILE A 230 -16.48 0.69 -15.18
N GLN A 231 -17.55 0.53 -15.98
CA GLN A 231 -17.90 1.47 -17.04
C GLN A 231 -18.13 2.89 -16.47
N ASP A 232 -18.88 2.99 -15.39
CA ASP A 232 -19.16 4.29 -14.73
C ASP A 232 -17.88 4.99 -14.24
N VAL A 233 -16.86 4.24 -13.79
CA VAL A 233 -15.65 4.81 -13.21
C VAL A 233 -14.56 5.05 -14.24
N TYR A 234 -14.31 4.08 -15.13
CA TYR A 234 -13.18 4.12 -16.07
C TYR A 234 -13.55 4.59 -17.48
N ASP A 235 -14.87 4.71 -17.78
CA ASP A 235 -15.39 5.11 -19.10
C ASP A 235 -14.91 4.15 -20.21
N VAL A 236 -15.00 2.84 -19.96
CA VAL A 236 -14.58 1.76 -20.87
C VAL A 236 -15.66 0.69 -20.96
N ASP A 237 -15.83 0.10 -22.16
CA ASP A 237 -16.73 -1.04 -22.37
C ASP A 237 -15.96 -2.34 -22.12
N ILE A 238 -16.35 -3.06 -21.07
CA ILE A 238 -15.70 -4.30 -20.64
C ILE A 238 -16.75 -5.39 -20.38
N GLY A 239 -16.29 -6.64 -20.42
CA GLY A 239 -17.05 -7.76 -19.91
C GLY A 239 -16.47 -8.30 -18.62
N VAL A 240 -17.32 -8.92 -17.81
CA VAL A 240 -16.91 -9.61 -16.59
C VAL A 240 -17.31 -11.07 -16.69
N GLN A 241 -16.35 -11.97 -16.55
CA GLN A 241 -16.57 -13.42 -16.47
C GLN A 241 -16.10 -13.92 -15.12
N TYR A 242 -16.86 -14.80 -14.49
CA TYR A 242 -16.49 -15.36 -13.20
C TYR A 242 -15.73 -16.68 -13.34
N MET A 243 -14.58 -16.79 -12.70
CA MET A 243 -13.83 -18.03 -12.50
C MET A 243 -14.00 -18.49 -11.04
N GLY A 244 -15.04 -19.29 -10.77
CA GLY A 244 -15.54 -19.50 -9.41
C GLY A 244 -16.16 -18.21 -8.88
N GLU A 245 -15.69 -17.73 -7.73
CA GLU A 245 -16.13 -16.47 -7.11
C GLU A 245 -15.30 -15.25 -7.57
N ILE A 246 -14.22 -15.47 -8.32
CA ILE A 246 -13.30 -14.41 -8.73
C ILE A 246 -13.74 -13.79 -10.04
N PRO A 247 -14.08 -12.49 -10.09
CA PRO A 247 -14.38 -11.79 -11.33
C PRO A 247 -13.11 -11.60 -12.16
N HIS A 248 -13.21 -11.89 -13.45
CA HIS A 248 -12.17 -11.67 -14.46
C HIS A 248 -12.67 -10.64 -15.48
N ILE A 249 -11.97 -9.53 -15.57
CA ILE A 249 -12.31 -8.41 -16.44
C ILE A 249 -11.60 -8.58 -17.78
N TYR A 250 -12.33 -8.43 -18.89
CA TYR A 250 -11.81 -8.48 -20.25
C TYR A 250 -12.39 -7.34 -21.11
N ILE A 251 -11.66 -6.95 -22.15
CA ILE A 251 -12.10 -5.93 -23.12
C ILE A 251 -13.08 -6.62 -24.09
N LYS A 252 -14.25 -6.01 -24.33
CA LYS A 252 -15.23 -6.42 -25.35
C LYS A 252 -14.81 -6.04 -26.74
#